data_40f4a598274d1d2b088d6bc110f7c6e3
#
_entry.id   40f4a598274d1d2b088d6bc110f7c6e3
#
_cell.length_a   1.000
_cell.length_b   1.000
_cell.length_c   1.000
_cell.angle_alpha   90.00
_cell.angle_beta   90.00
_cell.angle_gamma   90.00
#
_symmetry.space_group_name_H-M   'P 1'
#
loop_
_entity.id
_entity.type
_entity.pdbx_description
1 polymer ?
#
loop_
_entity_poly.entity_id
_entity_poly.type
_entity_poly.pdbx_seq_one_letter_code
_entity_poly.pdbx_strand_id
1 'polypeptide(L)'
;YKPSLERRMFRPPFIQFYECTNILIENVKIINSPFWTINPAFCDNVTIHGVTINNPSSNPKGPNTDGINPSSCRNVRISDCFISVGDDCITIKSGRDADGRKYGKACENITITNCIMLSGHGGVVIGSEMSGGVKRVAISNCVFDGTNAGIRLKASRGRGGVVEDIRVDNIVMKNIQGCLLYTSPSPRDA
;
A
#
# COMPACT_ATOMS: atom_id res chain seq x y z
N TYR A 1 -21.47 -12.80 2.70
CA TYR A 1 -21.19 -13.68 1.57
C TYR A 1 -20.09 -14.66 1.98
N LYS A 2 -20.40 -15.94 2.15
CA LYS A 2 -19.40 -17.00 2.35
C LYS A 2 -19.12 -17.61 0.96
N PRO A 3 -17.94 -17.40 0.37
CA PRO A 3 -17.59 -18.12 -0.86
C PRO A 3 -17.54 -19.61 -0.55
N SER A 4 -18.13 -20.43 -1.40
CA SER A 4 -17.95 -21.88 -1.32
C SER A 4 -16.48 -22.24 -1.44
N LEU A 5 -16.04 -23.31 -0.80
CA LEU A 5 -14.64 -23.79 -0.83
C LEU A 5 -14.09 -23.92 -2.26
N GLU A 6 -14.94 -24.23 -3.23
CA GLU A 6 -14.60 -24.35 -4.65
C GLU A 6 -14.23 -23.04 -5.36
N ARG A 7 -14.57 -21.88 -4.78
CA ARG A 7 -14.24 -20.56 -5.32
C ARG A 7 -13.07 -19.86 -4.63
N ARG A 8 -12.35 -20.55 -3.76
CA ARG A 8 -11.12 -20.04 -3.18
C ARG A 8 -9.94 -20.20 -4.16
N MET A 9 -10.06 -19.63 -5.34
CA MET A 9 -8.88 -19.43 -6.17
C MET A 9 -8.05 -18.34 -5.49
N PHE A 10 -6.94 -18.76 -4.89
CA PHE A 10 -5.96 -17.85 -4.34
C PHE A 10 -5.29 -17.13 -5.51
N ARG A 11 -5.47 -15.81 -5.59
CA ARG A 11 -4.75 -14.98 -6.52
C ARG A 11 -3.39 -14.65 -5.89
N PRO A 12 -2.26 -15.04 -6.48
CA PRO A 12 -0.95 -14.70 -5.92
C PRO A 12 -0.61 -13.22 -6.16
N PRO A 13 0.23 -12.60 -5.32
CA PRO A 13 0.91 -11.37 -5.69
C PRO A 13 1.70 -11.55 -6.99
N PHE A 14 1.78 -10.50 -7.81
CA PHE A 14 2.47 -10.61 -9.10
C PHE A 14 3.99 -10.75 -8.91
N ILE A 15 4.57 -9.90 -8.06
CA ILE A 15 5.97 -9.98 -7.63
C ILE A 15 5.98 -10.03 -6.11
N GLN A 16 6.53 -11.09 -5.53
CA GLN A 16 6.67 -11.23 -4.09
C GLN A 16 8.09 -11.59 -3.70
N PHE A 17 8.64 -10.83 -2.75
CA PHE A 17 9.87 -11.15 -2.05
C PHE A 17 9.53 -11.44 -0.59
N TYR A 18 10.17 -12.44 -0.03
CA TYR A 18 9.96 -12.79 1.37
C TYR A 18 11.31 -12.97 2.07
N GLU A 19 11.51 -12.23 3.16
CA GLU A 19 12.75 -12.25 3.95
C GLU A 19 14.04 -12.00 3.12
N CYS A 20 13.93 -11.14 2.11
CA CYS A 20 15.05 -10.79 1.24
C CYS A 20 15.70 -9.47 1.65
N THR A 21 16.95 -9.29 1.24
CA THR A 21 17.72 -8.04 1.42
C THR A 21 18.24 -7.52 0.09
N ASN A 22 18.46 -6.20 0.01
CA ASN A 22 19.06 -5.56 -1.17
C ASN A 22 18.24 -5.78 -2.45
N ILE A 23 16.95 -5.50 -2.39
CA ILE A 23 16.03 -5.62 -3.53
C ILE A 23 16.08 -4.33 -4.36
N LEU A 24 16.24 -4.48 -5.66
CA LEU A 24 16.08 -3.42 -6.65
C LEU A 24 15.06 -3.85 -7.70
N ILE A 25 14.02 -3.04 -7.90
CA ILE A 25 13.06 -3.15 -8.99
C ILE A 25 13.05 -1.81 -9.69
N GLU A 26 13.46 -1.77 -10.94
CA GLU A 26 13.54 -0.49 -11.65
C GLU A 26 13.12 -0.59 -13.12
N ASN A 27 12.59 0.53 -13.63
CA ASN A 27 12.34 0.76 -15.06
C ASN A 27 11.52 -0.33 -15.74
N VAL A 28 10.56 -0.93 -15.04
CA VAL A 28 9.67 -1.97 -15.58
C VAL A 28 8.23 -1.47 -15.65
N LYS A 29 7.48 -2.00 -16.60
CA LYS A 29 6.04 -1.78 -16.73
C LYS A 29 5.29 -3.07 -16.38
N ILE A 30 4.38 -2.99 -15.41
CA ILE A 30 3.56 -4.10 -14.94
C ILE A 30 2.09 -3.77 -15.22
N ILE A 31 1.38 -4.69 -15.83
CA ILE A 31 -0.04 -4.54 -16.17
C ILE A 31 -0.83 -5.76 -15.75
N ASN A 32 -2.12 -5.56 -15.47
CA ASN A 32 -3.08 -6.64 -15.26
C ASN A 32 -2.69 -7.61 -14.14
N SER A 33 -2.18 -7.09 -13.02
CA SER A 33 -1.88 -7.93 -11.85
C SER A 33 -3.15 -8.63 -11.36
N PRO A 34 -3.08 -9.91 -11.00
CA PRO A 34 -4.24 -10.65 -10.47
C PRO A 34 -4.57 -10.28 -9.01
N PHE A 35 -3.62 -9.70 -8.28
CA PHE A 35 -3.71 -9.35 -6.86
C PHE A 35 -2.72 -8.23 -6.55
N TRP A 36 -2.18 -8.11 -5.35
CA TRP A 36 -1.11 -7.15 -5.02
C TRP A 36 0.02 -7.23 -6.02
N THR A 37 0.42 -6.09 -6.57
CA THR A 37 1.36 -6.10 -7.70
C THR A 37 2.79 -6.32 -7.24
N ILE A 38 3.34 -5.46 -6.38
CA ILE A 38 4.68 -5.61 -5.81
C ILE A 38 4.55 -5.71 -4.30
N ASN A 39 4.89 -6.88 -3.74
CA ASN A 39 4.75 -7.14 -2.32
C ASN A 39 6.04 -7.68 -1.69
N PRO A 40 6.98 -6.82 -1.31
CA PRO A 40 8.07 -7.23 -0.42
C PRO A 40 7.53 -7.43 1.00
N ALA A 41 7.84 -8.56 1.62
CA ALA A 41 7.43 -8.90 2.97
C ALA A 41 8.63 -9.29 3.82
N PHE A 42 8.77 -8.69 5.00
CA PHE A 42 9.89 -8.88 5.93
C PHE A 42 11.27 -8.59 5.31
N CYS A 43 11.31 -7.71 4.30
CA CYS A 43 12.52 -7.39 3.53
C CYS A 43 13.25 -6.17 4.11
N ASP A 44 14.53 -6.07 3.80
CA ASP A 44 15.38 -4.94 4.18
C ASP A 44 16.12 -4.37 2.96
N ASN A 45 16.29 -3.05 2.93
CA ASN A 45 16.96 -2.34 1.85
C ASN A 45 16.28 -2.60 0.49
N VAL A 46 15.07 -2.08 0.36
CA VAL A 46 14.22 -2.24 -0.83
C VAL A 46 14.19 -0.94 -1.62
N THR A 47 14.52 -0.98 -2.89
CA THR A 47 14.40 0.16 -3.82
C THR A 47 13.46 -0.20 -4.96
N ILE A 48 12.44 0.63 -5.17
CA ILE A 48 11.49 0.54 -6.28
C ILE A 48 11.51 1.89 -6.99
N HIS A 49 12.03 1.93 -8.21
CA HIS A 49 12.32 3.16 -8.93
C HIS A 49 11.85 3.12 -10.38
N GLY A 50 11.22 4.19 -10.86
CA GLY A 50 10.84 4.31 -12.27
C GLY A 50 9.86 3.25 -12.76
N VAL A 51 9.05 2.67 -11.86
CA VAL A 51 8.13 1.58 -12.20
C VAL A 51 6.78 2.13 -12.64
N THR A 52 6.25 1.61 -13.74
CA THR A 52 4.88 1.88 -14.18
C THR A 52 3.98 0.70 -13.83
N ILE A 53 2.95 0.94 -13.03
CA ILE A 53 1.92 -0.06 -12.70
C ILE A 53 0.58 0.42 -13.26
N ASN A 54 -0.04 -0.41 -14.12
CA ASN A 54 -1.36 -0.11 -14.68
C ASN A 54 -2.26 -1.34 -14.59
N ASN A 55 -3.09 -1.38 -13.55
CA ASN A 55 -4.08 -2.42 -13.37
C ASN A 55 -5.49 -1.85 -13.63
N PRO A 56 -6.41 -2.62 -14.21
CA PRO A 56 -7.75 -2.12 -14.51
C PRO A 56 -8.46 -1.60 -13.26
N SER A 57 -8.93 -0.36 -13.33
CA SER A 57 -9.80 0.24 -12.32
C SER A 57 -11.28 0.16 -12.71
N SER A 58 -11.57 -0.20 -13.96
CA SER A 58 -12.91 -0.29 -14.54
C SER A 58 -13.53 -1.68 -14.36
N ASN A 59 -14.84 -1.76 -14.56
CA ASN A 59 -15.64 -2.97 -14.36
C ASN A 59 -15.28 -4.10 -15.38
N PRO A 60 -15.02 -5.38 -14.96
CA PRO A 60 -14.94 -5.73 -13.55
C PRO A 60 -13.71 -5.12 -12.89
N LYS A 61 -13.92 -4.36 -11.82
CA LYS A 61 -12.81 -3.82 -11.04
C LYS A 61 -11.90 -4.96 -10.61
N GLY A 62 -10.60 -4.81 -10.80
CA GLY A 62 -9.63 -5.75 -10.26
C GLY A 62 -9.52 -5.57 -8.73
N PRO A 63 -10.28 -6.32 -7.91
CA PRO A 63 -10.22 -6.15 -6.46
C PRO A 63 -8.86 -6.58 -5.93
N ASN A 64 -8.33 -5.81 -4.97
CA ASN A 64 -7.03 -6.03 -4.35
C ASN A 64 -5.85 -5.98 -5.35
N THR A 65 -5.96 -5.17 -6.39
CA THR A 65 -4.86 -4.95 -7.34
C THR A 65 -3.98 -3.77 -6.92
N ASP A 66 -3.71 -3.70 -5.63
CA ASP A 66 -2.83 -2.68 -5.03
C ASP A 66 -1.49 -2.62 -5.80
N GLY A 67 -0.89 -1.45 -5.88
CA GLY A 67 0.35 -1.24 -6.61
C GLY A 67 1.57 -1.77 -5.87
N ILE A 68 1.99 -1.10 -4.80
CA ILE A 68 3.21 -1.44 -4.06
C ILE A 68 2.85 -1.61 -2.57
N ASN A 69 3.11 -2.80 -2.04
CA ASN A 69 2.68 -3.21 -0.70
C ASN A 69 3.85 -3.67 0.17
N PRO A 70 4.73 -2.78 0.65
CA PRO A 70 5.75 -3.17 1.62
C PRO A 70 5.08 -3.63 2.93
N SER A 71 5.43 -4.82 3.39
CA SER A 71 4.85 -5.44 4.58
C SER A 71 5.93 -5.83 5.58
N SER A 72 5.96 -5.20 6.76
CA SER A 72 6.99 -5.41 7.77
C SER A 72 8.42 -5.26 7.22
N CYS A 73 8.60 -4.35 6.28
CA CYS A 73 9.88 -4.04 5.65
C CYS A 73 10.57 -2.87 6.33
N ARG A 74 11.86 -2.75 6.15
CA ARG A 74 12.62 -1.57 6.59
C ARG A 74 13.55 -1.04 5.49
N ASN A 75 13.88 0.26 5.59
CA ASN A 75 14.78 0.92 4.63
C ASN A 75 14.25 0.83 3.20
N VAL A 76 13.00 1.26 3.00
CA VAL A 76 12.29 1.19 1.72
C VAL A 76 12.32 2.55 1.02
N ARG A 77 12.71 2.57 -0.24
CA ARG A 77 12.69 3.73 -1.11
C ARG A 77 11.80 3.47 -2.32
N ILE A 78 10.79 4.29 -2.51
CA ILE A 78 9.88 4.24 -3.66
C ILE A 78 9.94 5.60 -4.35
N SER A 79 10.39 5.64 -5.59
CA SER A 79 10.53 6.92 -6.31
C SER A 79 10.23 6.82 -7.80
N ASP A 80 9.77 7.95 -8.35
CA ASP A 80 9.60 8.13 -9.79
C ASP A 80 8.65 7.11 -10.44
N CYS A 81 7.67 6.63 -9.67
CA CYS A 81 6.72 5.61 -10.10
C CYS A 81 5.42 6.24 -10.63
N PHE A 82 4.84 5.59 -11.64
CA PHE A 82 3.52 5.89 -12.17
C PHE A 82 2.56 4.74 -11.85
N ILE A 83 1.50 5.03 -11.08
CA ILE A 83 0.63 3.99 -10.53
C ILE A 83 -0.83 4.33 -10.83
N SER A 84 -1.53 3.41 -11.50
CA SER A 84 -2.97 3.45 -11.74
C SER A 84 -3.56 2.06 -11.49
N VAL A 85 -4.37 1.91 -10.46
CA VAL A 85 -4.79 0.59 -9.95
C VAL A 85 -6.25 0.56 -9.53
N GLY A 86 -6.75 -0.64 -9.29
CA GLY A 86 -8.13 -0.87 -8.85
C GLY A 86 -8.32 -0.87 -7.33
N ASP A 87 -7.23 -0.84 -6.55
CA ASP A 87 -7.23 -0.73 -5.09
C ASP A 87 -6.22 0.35 -4.65
N ASP A 88 -5.52 0.23 -3.55
CA ASP A 88 -4.59 1.27 -3.07
C ASP A 88 -3.31 1.36 -3.94
N CYS A 89 -2.81 2.57 -4.23
CA CYS A 89 -1.62 2.73 -5.05
C CYS A 89 -0.35 2.27 -4.33
N ILE A 90 -0.07 2.83 -3.15
CA ILE A 90 1.00 2.36 -2.27
C ILE A 90 0.40 2.09 -0.90
N THR A 91 0.58 0.87 -0.38
CA THR A 91 -0.02 0.46 0.88
C THR A 91 1.01 -0.12 1.83
N ILE A 92 1.28 0.59 2.91
CA ILE A 92 2.25 0.17 3.93
C ILE A 92 1.55 -0.75 4.94
N LYS A 93 2.06 -1.95 5.10
CA LYS A 93 1.47 -3.00 5.94
C LYS A 93 2.50 -3.56 6.93
N SER A 94 2.00 -4.19 8.01
CA SER A 94 2.85 -4.84 9.01
C SER A 94 2.13 -5.97 9.77
N GLY A 95 1.41 -6.77 9.02
CA GLY A 95 0.69 -7.93 9.55
C GLY A 95 -0.67 -7.61 10.15
N ARG A 96 -1.44 -8.65 10.39
CA ARG A 96 -2.85 -8.58 10.75
C ARG A 96 -3.11 -9.13 12.15
N ASP A 97 -3.84 -8.36 12.97
CA ASP A 97 -4.42 -8.76 14.25
C ASP A 97 -3.38 -9.41 15.20
N ALA A 98 -3.73 -10.53 15.80
CA ALA A 98 -2.88 -11.22 16.76
C ALA A 98 -1.53 -11.68 16.16
N ASP A 99 -1.55 -12.16 14.93
CA ASP A 99 -0.32 -12.60 14.25
C ASP A 99 0.62 -11.43 14.00
N GLY A 100 0.10 -10.31 13.48
CA GLY A 100 0.91 -9.11 13.26
C GLY A 100 1.53 -8.56 14.56
N ARG A 101 0.76 -8.58 15.66
CA ARG A 101 1.27 -8.17 16.98
C ARG A 101 2.29 -9.17 17.54
N LYS A 102 2.08 -10.46 17.33
CA LYS A 102 3.00 -11.52 17.77
C LYS A 102 4.36 -11.40 17.08
N TYR A 103 4.38 -11.19 15.78
CA TYR A 103 5.63 -10.96 15.05
C TYR A 103 6.26 -9.60 15.39
N GLY A 104 5.44 -8.58 15.68
CA GLY A 104 5.87 -7.28 16.17
C GLY A 104 6.87 -6.55 15.28
N LYS A 105 6.94 -6.89 13.99
CA LYS A 105 7.85 -6.23 13.03
C LYS A 105 7.14 -5.07 12.34
N ALA A 106 7.53 -3.86 12.68
CA ALA A 106 7.03 -2.66 12.04
C ALA A 106 7.48 -2.58 10.57
N CYS A 107 6.71 -1.82 9.78
CA CYS A 107 7.19 -1.32 8.50
C CYS A 107 7.78 0.07 8.72
N GLU A 108 9.07 0.29 8.44
CA GLU A 108 9.76 1.48 8.94
C GLU A 108 10.88 2.01 8.03
N ASN A 109 11.26 3.28 8.22
CA ASN A 109 12.26 3.97 7.43
C ASN A 109 11.89 3.95 5.94
N ILE A 110 10.76 4.57 5.60
CA ILE A 110 10.20 4.53 4.25
C ILE A 110 10.23 5.93 3.65
N THR A 111 10.71 6.05 2.44
CA THR A 111 10.56 7.27 1.63
C THR A 111 9.75 6.97 0.38
N ILE A 112 8.79 7.85 0.07
CA ILE A 112 7.96 7.82 -1.14
C ILE A 112 8.04 9.20 -1.76
N THR A 113 8.62 9.30 -2.97
CA THR A 113 8.82 10.62 -3.58
C THR A 113 8.68 10.60 -5.11
N ASN A 114 8.33 11.74 -5.70
CA ASN A 114 8.23 11.94 -7.15
C ASN A 114 7.28 10.94 -7.85
N CYS A 115 6.24 10.45 -7.17
CA CYS A 115 5.32 9.48 -7.74
C CYS A 115 4.04 10.15 -8.23
N ILE A 116 3.48 9.60 -9.32
CA ILE A 116 2.18 10.00 -9.87
C ILE A 116 1.21 8.84 -9.70
N MET A 117 0.09 9.10 -9.03
CA MET A 117 -0.93 8.11 -8.72
C MET A 117 -2.27 8.55 -9.31
N LEU A 118 -2.76 7.79 -10.31
CA LEU A 118 -3.94 8.16 -11.12
C LEU A 118 -5.10 7.27 -10.76
N SER A 119 -5.68 6.94 -10.05
CA SER A 119 -6.77 6.06 -9.64
C SER A 119 -6.37 5.07 -8.56
N GLY A 120 -7.34 4.65 -7.84
CA GLY A 120 -7.18 3.72 -6.72
C GLY A 120 -8.00 4.16 -5.52
N HIS A 121 -8.06 3.31 -4.49
CA HIS A 121 -8.76 3.64 -3.26
C HIS A 121 -7.99 4.64 -2.39
N GLY A 122 -6.69 4.74 -2.55
CA GLY A 122 -5.86 5.73 -1.89
C GLY A 122 -4.51 5.91 -2.58
N GLY A 123 -3.95 7.11 -2.54
CA GLY A 123 -2.63 7.41 -3.04
C GLY A 123 -1.58 6.69 -2.18
N VAL A 124 -1.36 7.14 -0.96
CA VAL A 124 -0.56 6.41 0.03
C VAL A 124 -1.43 6.01 1.22
N VAL A 125 -1.41 4.73 1.54
CA VAL A 125 -2.28 4.13 2.53
C VAL A 125 -1.45 3.40 3.60
N ILE A 126 -1.81 3.55 4.86
CA ILE A 126 -1.29 2.74 5.96
C ILE A 126 -2.41 1.80 6.39
N GLY A 127 -2.13 0.51 6.31
CA GLY A 127 -3.10 -0.53 6.72
C GLY A 127 -4.02 -1.04 5.58
N SER A 128 -5.11 -1.72 5.94
CA SER A 128 -5.59 -2.04 7.30
C SER A 128 -4.70 -3.02 8.08
N GLU A 129 -3.90 -3.83 7.45
CA GLU A 129 -2.99 -4.80 8.10
C GLU A 129 -1.73 -4.08 8.60
N MET A 130 -1.82 -3.40 9.77
CA MET A 130 -0.73 -2.60 10.35
C MET A 130 -0.42 -2.94 11.81
N SER A 131 -0.72 -4.17 12.22
CA SER A 131 -0.66 -4.61 13.63
C SER A 131 0.75 -4.68 14.20
N GLY A 132 1.78 -4.80 13.37
CA GLY A 132 3.19 -4.71 13.77
C GLY A 132 3.71 -3.28 13.93
N GLY A 133 2.89 -2.28 13.55
CA GLY A 133 3.26 -0.87 13.57
C GLY A 133 3.83 -0.33 12.24
N VAL A 134 3.73 0.98 12.05
CA VAL A 134 4.31 1.71 10.92
C VAL A 134 4.94 2.99 11.46
N LYS A 135 6.19 3.24 11.12
CA LYS A 135 6.90 4.40 11.66
C LYS A 135 8.00 4.95 10.76
N ARG A 136 8.30 6.23 10.91
CA ARG A 136 9.32 6.94 10.14
C ARG A 136 9.08 6.83 8.64
N VAL A 137 7.95 7.39 8.19
CA VAL A 137 7.56 7.45 6.78
C VAL A 137 7.56 8.89 6.31
N ALA A 138 8.29 9.17 5.23
CA ALA A 138 8.27 10.46 4.55
C ALA A 138 7.66 10.31 3.16
N ILE A 139 6.65 11.13 2.85
CA ILE A 139 5.94 11.16 1.56
C ILE A 139 6.06 12.57 1.01
N SER A 140 6.69 12.74 -0.13
CA SER A 140 6.91 14.07 -0.68
C SER A 140 6.88 14.14 -2.20
N ASN A 141 6.63 15.34 -2.75
CA ASN A 141 6.71 15.61 -4.20
C ASN A 141 5.84 14.66 -5.04
N CYS A 142 4.65 14.30 -4.57
CA CYS A 142 3.78 13.37 -5.28
C CYS A 142 2.53 14.07 -5.84
N VAL A 143 1.97 13.51 -6.89
CA VAL A 143 0.71 13.93 -7.50
C VAL A 143 -0.31 12.80 -7.39
N PHE A 144 -1.45 13.09 -6.77
CA PHE A 144 -2.60 12.18 -6.70
C PHE A 144 -3.74 12.77 -7.53
N ASP A 145 -4.19 12.06 -8.56
CA ASP A 145 -5.30 12.50 -9.40
C ASP A 145 -6.32 11.37 -9.58
N GLY A 146 -7.54 11.58 -9.08
CA GLY A 146 -8.62 10.61 -9.21
C GLY A 146 -8.61 9.45 -8.21
N THR A 147 -7.76 9.46 -7.19
CA THR A 147 -7.83 8.47 -6.10
C THR A 147 -9.02 8.79 -5.16
N ASN A 148 -9.60 7.77 -4.51
CA ASN A 148 -10.70 8.02 -3.57
C ASN A 148 -10.24 8.83 -2.34
N ALA A 149 -9.04 8.58 -1.86
CA ALA A 149 -8.40 9.38 -0.81
C ALA A 149 -6.96 9.70 -1.21
N GLY A 150 -6.41 10.82 -0.75
CA GLY A 150 -5.00 11.15 -0.94
C GLY A 150 -4.13 10.31 -0.03
N ILE A 151 -4.10 10.66 1.24
CA ILE A 151 -3.44 9.91 2.32
C ILE A 151 -4.50 9.22 3.17
N ARG A 152 -4.32 7.95 3.48
CA ARG A 152 -5.32 7.19 4.22
C ARG A 152 -4.69 6.32 5.31
N LEU A 153 -5.17 6.46 6.54
CA LEU A 153 -4.84 5.57 7.64
C LEU A 153 -6.05 4.67 7.90
N LYS A 154 -5.88 3.38 7.69
CA LYS A 154 -6.92 2.35 7.89
C LYS A 154 -6.56 1.47 9.07
N ALA A 155 -7.47 1.36 10.01
CA ALA A 155 -7.41 0.39 11.10
C ALA A 155 -8.81 -0.10 11.42
N SER A 156 -8.91 -1.19 12.12
CA SER A 156 -10.17 -1.68 12.70
C SER A 156 -9.96 -2.02 14.18
N ARG A 157 -11.05 -2.05 14.93
CA ARG A 157 -10.99 -2.48 16.34
C ARG A 157 -10.30 -3.84 16.45
N GLY A 158 -9.39 -3.97 17.40
CA GLY A 158 -8.59 -5.18 17.61
C GLY A 158 -7.36 -5.32 16.69
N ARG A 159 -7.17 -4.43 15.72
CA ARG A 159 -5.98 -4.44 14.88
C ARG A 159 -4.72 -4.18 15.71
N GLY A 160 -4.74 -3.18 16.57
CA GLY A 160 -3.57 -2.75 17.35
C GLY A 160 -2.46 -2.20 16.46
N GLY A 161 -1.27 -2.07 17.02
CA GLY A 161 -0.13 -1.46 16.35
C GLY A 161 -0.10 0.05 16.55
N VAL A 162 1.08 0.64 16.37
CA VAL A 162 1.32 2.08 16.49
C VAL A 162 1.68 2.63 15.12
N VAL A 163 1.08 3.76 14.76
CA VAL A 163 1.47 4.55 13.59
C VAL A 163 2.06 5.86 14.09
N GLU A 164 3.34 6.08 13.85
CA GLU A 164 4.06 7.25 14.37
C GLU A 164 5.08 7.80 13.37
N ASP A 165 5.40 9.06 13.51
CA ASP A 165 6.42 9.78 12.73
C ASP A 165 6.15 9.68 11.21
N ILE A 166 4.95 10.05 10.81
CA ILE A 166 4.52 10.13 9.41
C ILE A 166 4.59 11.58 8.96
N ARG A 167 5.36 11.86 7.92
CA ARG A 167 5.50 13.20 7.35
C ARG A 167 5.02 13.22 5.91
N VAL A 168 4.23 14.22 5.58
CA VAL A 168 3.66 14.44 4.25
C VAL A 168 3.94 15.88 3.84
N ASP A 169 4.59 16.07 2.72
CA ASP A 169 5.00 17.39 2.24
C ASP A 169 4.94 17.50 0.72
N ASN A 170 4.65 18.70 0.22
CA ASN A 170 4.65 19.04 -1.19
C ASN A 170 3.83 18.06 -2.06
N ILE A 171 2.55 17.89 -1.73
CA ILE A 171 1.63 17.00 -2.44
C ILE A 171 0.62 17.80 -3.25
N VAL A 172 0.46 17.46 -4.51
CA VAL A 172 -0.63 17.95 -5.36
C VAL A 172 -1.76 16.92 -5.37
N MET A 173 -2.97 17.33 -5.04
CA MET A 173 -4.15 16.47 -5.05
C MET A 173 -5.23 17.06 -5.95
N LYS A 174 -5.72 16.26 -6.90
CA LYS A 174 -6.76 16.65 -7.85
C LYS A 174 -7.79 15.53 -7.99
N ASN A 175 -9.05 15.91 -8.16
CA ASN A 175 -10.15 14.97 -8.35
C ASN A 175 -10.25 13.88 -7.26
N ILE A 176 -9.86 14.20 -6.02
CA ILE A 176 -9.99 13.30 -4.89
C ILE A 176 -11.46 13.14 -4.53
N GLN A 177 -11.97 11.92 -4.54
CA GLN A 177 -13.42 11.65 -4.39
C GLN A 177 -13.89 11.72 -2.94
N GLY A 178 -13.02 11.49 -1.98
CA GLY A 178 -13.30 11.50 -0.54
C GLY A 178 -12.51 12.57 0.20
N CYS A 179 -11.99 12.24 1.36
CA CYS A 179 -11.25 13.17 2.21
C CYS A 179 -9.77 13.25 1.81
N LEU A 180 -9.20 14.43 1.99
CA LEU A 180 -7.77 14.67 1.76
C LEU A 180 -6.90 13.77 2.65
N LEU A 181 -7.26 13.72 3.93
CA LEU A 181 -6.73 12.79 4.92
C LEU A 181 -7.90 11.98 5.48
N TYR A 182 -7.93 10.70 5.23
CA TYR A 182 -8.98 9.81 5.69
C TYR A 182 -8.46 8.88 6.80
N THR A 183 -9.03 9.02 7.98
CA THR A 183 -8.89 8.05 9.08
C THR A 183 -10.20 7.27 9.17
N SER A 184 -10.17 5.96 8.96
CA SER A 184 -11.37 5.14 9.04
C SER A 184 -11.68 4.83 10.50
N PRO A 185 -12.74 5.37 11.10
CA PRO A 185 -13.23 4.89 12.36
C PRO A 185 -13.67 3.42 12.23
N SER A 186 -13.61 2.68 13.32
CA SER A 186 -14.17 1.33 13.34
C SER A 186 -15.66 1.40 12.96
N PRO A 187 -16.18 0.49 12.11
CA PRO A 187 -17.61 0.46 11.77
C PRO A 187 -18.55 0.29 12.97
N ARG A 188 -18.02 0.08 14.17
CA ARG A 188 -18.79 -0.08 15.42
C ARG A 188 -18.78 1.18 16.29
N ASP A 189 -18.13 2.24 15.86
CA ASP A 189 -18.08 3.52 16.57
C ASP A 189 -19.07 4.54 15.96
N ALA A 190 -19.90 4.09 15.03
CA ALA A 190 -21.03 4.83 14.43
C ALA A 190 -22.35 4.34 14.99
#